data_3f619586553139277a35a67bb121c690
#
_entry.id   3f619586553139277a35a67bb121c690
#
_cell.length_a   1.000
_cell.length_b   1.000
_cell.length_c   1.000
_cell.angle_alpha   90.00
_cell.angle_beta   90.00
_cell.angle_gamma   90.00
#
_symmetry.space_group_name_H-M   'P 1'
#
loop_
_entity.id
_entity.type
_entity.pdbx_description
1 polymer ?
#
loop_
_entity_poly.entity_id
_entity_poly.type
_entity_poly.pdbx_seq_one_letter_code
_entity_poly.pdbx_strand_id
1 'polypeptide(L)'
;MAILSWGKPTIEFCPSVGGTPDGSWKKTATPKEDTTKLGQAPGEEKTATEEGGDIVDSRVGKSTFTFEFDHFVKKGEEPFVEDEDGVIAGEFAFRLTPEDEGGKGFLIERATLRCEQTYSSAEGILLHYVAKALKPATGKTIKPYQKNAITLSGDKLYFGAAADNTGKTITATSRGNIAVSTPNSDWITATANAKVATIKVAANTTGKVRVGKVTISADGLASVVEVTQIP
;
A
#
# COMPACT_ATOMS: atom_id res chain seq x y z
N MET A 1 8.13 -20.28 -3.65
CA MET A 1 7.81 -18.82 -3.59
C MET A 1 6.71 -18.58 -4.60
N ALA A 2 5.54 -18.10 -4.18
CA ALA A 2 4.43 -17.83 -5.09
C ALA A 2 4.78 -16.62 -5.99
N ILE A 3 4.50 -16.74 -7.30
CA ILE A 3 4.74 -15.67 -8.27
C ILE A 3 3.53 -14.71 -8.32
N LEU A 4 2.34 -15.20 -7.95
CA LEU A 4 1.08 -14.46 -7.97
C LEU A 4 0.61 -14.13 -6.56
N SER A 5 -0.06 -12.98 -6.41
CA SER A 5 -0.72 -12.55 -5.17
C SER A 5 -2.10 -13.23 -5.03
N TRP A 6 -2.12 -14.53 -4.84
CA TRP A 6 -3.34 -15.33 -4.68
C TRP A 6 -3.42 -15.97 -3.29
N GLY A 7 -4.44 -16.78 -3.04
CA GLY A 7 -4.69 -17.49 -1.79
C GLY A 7 -5.58 -16.71 -0.84
N LYS A 8 -5.55 -17.06 0.45
CA LYS A 8 -6.40 -16.51 1.51
C LYS A 8 -6.00 -15.08 1.87
N PRO A 9 -6.74 -14.04 1.41
CA PRO A 9 -6.36 -12.67 1.71
C PRO A 9 -6.67 -12.29 3.17
N THR A 10 -5.91 -11.34 3.70
CA THR A 10 -6.29 -10.60 4.90
C THR A 10 -6.86 -9.25 4.48
N ILE A 11 -8.11 -8.97 4.86
CA ILE A 11 -8.76 -7.69 4.66
C ILE A 11 -8.78 -6.95 5.99
N GLU A 12 -8.32 -5.70 5.98
CA GLU A 12 -8.39 -4.80 7.12
C GLU A 12 -9.12 -3.53 6.71
N PHE A 13 -9.84 -2.94 7.63
CA PHE A 13 -10.60 -1.71 7.43
C PHE A 13 -10.39 -0.74 8.59
N CYS A 14 -10.65 0.53 8.35
CA CYS A 14 -10.79 1.58 9.36
C CYS A 14 -11.71 2.68 8.84
N PRO A 15 -12.24 3.55 9.69
CA PRO A 15 -12.93 4.76 9.26
C PRO A 15 -12.04 5.64 8.39
N SER A 16 -12.65 6.31 7.40
CA SER A 16 -12.01 7.31 6.56
C SER A 16 -12.58 8.69 6.89
N VAL A 17 -11.74 9.62 7.32
CA VAL A 17 -12.13 10.98 7.69
C VAL A 17 -11.55 11.96 6.70
N GLY A 18 -12.41 12.72 6.00
CA GLY A 18 -11.96 13.65 4.98
C GLY A 18 -11.19 13.00 3.82
N GLY A 19 -11.43 11.72 3.55
CA GLY A 19 -10.76 10.96 2.50
C GLY A 19 -9.35 10.44 2.88
N THR A 20 -9.06 10.35 4.18
CA THR A 20 -7.82 9.80 4.74
C THR A 20 -8.17 8.75 5.80
N PRO A 21 -7.51 7.57 5.82
CA PRO A 21 -7.68 6.58 6.88
C PRO A 21 -7.32 7.17 8.24
N ASP A 22 -8.12 6.89 9.29
CA ASP A 22 -7.84 7.34 10.65
C ASP A 22 -6.71 6.55 11.35
N GLY A 23 -6.29 5.44 10.73
CA GLY A 23 -5.20 4.58 11.22
C GLY A 23 -5.63 3.50 12.22
N SER A 24 -6.88 3.43 12.64
CA SER A 24 -7.42 2.43 13.57
C SER A 24 -7.74 1.08 12.90
N TRP A 25 -6.80 0.53 12.14
CA TRP A 25 -7.00 -0.66 11.33
C TRP A 25 -7.44 -1.88 12.15
N LYS A 26 -8.57 -2.47 11.73
CA LYS A 26 -9.12 -3.71 12.28
C LYS A 26 -9.22 -4.75 11.17
N LYS A 27 -8.96 -6.01 11.52
CA LYS A 27 -9.11 -7.12 10.60
C LYS A 27 -10.58 -7.53 10.52
N THR A 28 -11.07 -7.80 9.29
CA THR A 28 -12.39 -8.41 9.08
C THR A 28 -12.34 -9.92 9.35
N ALA A 29 -13.49 -10.58 9.37
CA ALA A 29 -13.54 -12.04 9.29
C ALA A 29 -12.88 -12.54 7.99
N THR A 30 -12.53 -13.81 7.94
CA THR A 30 -12.03 -14.43 6.70
C THR A 30 -13.14 -14.45 5.67
N PRO A 31 -12.89 -13.91 4.44
CA PRO A 31 -13.89 -13.96 3.38
C PRO A 31 -14.23 -15.39 2.97
N LYS A 32 -15.43 -15.57 2.40
CA LYS A 32 -15.79 -16.78 1.69
C LYS A 32 -14.87 -16.97 0.49
N GLU A 33 -14.50 -18.22 0.19
CA GLU A 33 -13.65 -18.57 -0.94
C GLU A 33 -14.20 -17.98 -2.25
N ASP A 34 -13.31 -17.50 -3.10
CA ASP A 34 -13.57 -16.93 -4.44
C ASP A 34 -14.50 -15.70 -4.49
N THR A 35 -14.81 -15.06 -3.35
CA THR A 35 -15.68 -13.88 -3.34
C THR A 35 -14.93 -12.55 -3.27
N THR A 36 -13.66 -12.56 -2.89
CA THR A 36 -12.86 -11.33 -2.78
C THR A 36 -12.44 -10.82 -4.15
N LYS A 37 -12.98 -9.68 -4.58
CA LYS A 37 -12.77 -9.12 -5.93
C LYS A 37 -12.53 -7.62 -5.86
N LEU A 38 -11.56 -7.14 -6.65
CA LEU A 38 -11.40 -5.71 -6.97
C LEU A 38 -11.76 -5.52 -8.45
N GLY A 39 -12.94 -4.95 -8.70
CA GLY A 39 -13.42 -4.63 -10.03
C GLY A 39 -12.99 -3.23 -10.46
N GLN A 40 -12.69 -3.07 -11.75
CA GLN A 40 -12.48 -1.78 -12.39
C GLN A 40 -13.42 -1.67 -13.58
N ALA A 41 -14.31 -0.68 -13.56
CA ALA A 41 -15.10 -0.32 -14.72
C ALA A 41 -14.45 0.88 -15.43
N PRO A 42 -14.20 0.82 -16.75
CA PRO A 42 -13.65 1.94 -17.49
C PRO A 42 -14.57 3.15 -17.42
N GLY A 43 -14.01 4.33 -17.51
CA GLY A 43 -14.78 5.57 -17.64
C GLY A 43 -15.44 5.69 -19.00
N GLU A 44 -16.47 6.53 -19.07
CA GLU A 44 -17.15 6.83 -20.35
C GLU A 44 -16.16 7.42 -21.36
N GLU A 45 -16.17 6.89 -22.56
CA GLU A 45 -15.46 7.47 -23.70
C GLU A 45 -16.38 8.42 -24.47
N LYS A 46 -15.91 9.65 -24.65
CA LYS A 46 -16.61 10.69 -25.43
C LYS A 46 -15.79 10.97 -26.68
N THR A 47 -16.41 10.79 -27.83
CA THR A 47 -15.81 11.07 -29.14
C THR A 47 -16.47 12.28 -29.77
N ALA A 48 -15.69 13.11 -30.44
CA ALA A 48 -16.17 14.14 -31.37
C ALA A 48 -16.01 13.62 -32.77
N THR A 49 -17.09 13.67 -33.54
CA THR A 49 -17.14 13.14 -34.93
C THR A 49 -17.56 14.29 -35.86
N GLU A 50 -16.87 14.44 -36.99
CA GLU A 50 -17.23 15.36 -38.06
C GLU A 50 -18.33 14.78 -38.97
N GLU A 51 -18.97 15.65 -39.77
CA GLU A 51 -19.86 15.21 -40.86
C GLU A 51 -19.07 14.35 -41.84
N GLY A 52 -19.52 13.10 -42.00
CA GLY A 52 -18.77 12.07 -42.76
C GLY A 52 -18.33 10.88 -41.96
N GLY A 53 -18.37 10.98 -40.61
CA GLY A 53 -18.13 9.87 -39.66
C GLY A 53 -16.71 9.76 -39.12
N ASP A 54 -15.82 10.68 -39.46
CA ASP A 54 -14.45 10.67 -38.96
C ASP A 54 -14.39 11.15 -37.53
N ILE A 55 -13.71 10.36 -36.63
CA ILE A 55 -13.48 10.74 -35.25
C ILE A 55 -12.28 11.68 -35.20
N VAL A 56 -12.52 12.95 -34.80
CA VAL A 56 -11.49 13.99 -34.74
C VAL A 56 -10.90 14.18 -33.36
N ASP A 57 -11.60 13.73 -32.30
CA ASP A 57 -11.11 13.77 -30.93
C ASP A 57 -11.78 12.68 -30.07
N SER A 58 -11.07 12.17 -29.08
CA SER A 58 -11.58 11.19 -28.12
C SER A 58 -11.06 11.50 -26.71
N ARG A 59 -11.97 11.48 -25.73
CA ARG A 59 -11.66 11.68 -24.32
C ARG A 59 -12.21 10.53 -23.49
N VAL A 60 -11.32 9.85 -22.76
CA VAL A 60 -11.68 8.79 -21.81
C VAL A 60 -11.87 9.35 -20.42
N GLY A 61 -12.99 9.04 -19.77
CA GLY A 61 -13.31 9.36 -18.39
C GLY A 61 -12.49 8.51 -17.41
N LYS A 62 -12.55 8.89 -16.12
CA LYS A 62 -11.87 8.10 -15.07
C LYS A 62 -12.62 6.82 -14.79
N SER A 63 -11.88 5.72 -14.62
CA SER A 63 -12.43 4.44 -14.17
C SER A 63 -13.00 4.54 -12.75
N THR A 64 -14.02 3.72 -12.49
CA THR A 64 -14.57 3.46 -11.15
C THR A 64 -14.07 2.12 -10.64
N PHE A 65 -13.94 2.01 -9.32
CA PHE A 65 -13.44 0.80 -8.67
C PHE A 65 -14.43 0.34 -7.61
N THR A 66 -14.66 -0.98 -7.55
CA THR A 66 -15.53 -1.63 -6.58
C THR A 66 -14.76 -2.78 -5.94
N PHE A 67 -14.75 -2.84 -4.63
CA PHE A 67 -14.16 -3.93 -3.87
C PHE A 67 -15.25 -4.73 -3.19
N GLU A 68 -15.32 -6.03 -3.45
CA GLU A 68 -16.41 -6.93 -3.03
C GLU A 68 -15.84 -8.14 -2.29
N PHE A 69 -16.56 -8.61 -1.28
CA PHE A 69 -16.24 -9.82 -0.54
C PHE A 69 -17.43 -10.29 0.29
N ASP A 70 -17.51 -11.59 0.55
CA ASP A 70 -18.59 -12.18 1.33
C ASP A 70 -18.07 -12.72 2.67
N HIS A 71 -18.92 -12.62 3.72
CA HIS A 71 -18.67 -13.24 5.02
C HIS A 71 -19.84 -14.14 5.42
N PHE A 72 -19.49 -15.30 5.98
CA PHE A 72 -20.47 -16.11 6.71
C PHE A 72 -20.75 -15.48 8.07
N VAL A 73 -22.03 -15.42 8.46
CA VAL A 73 -22.40 -15.09 9.84
C VAL A 73 -22.28 -16.36 10.68
N LYS A 74 -21.25 -16.42 11.51
CA LYS A 74 -21.03 -17.54 12.41
C LYS A 74 -21.65 -17.28 13.78
N LYS A 75 -22.02 -18.36 14.47
CA LYS A 75 -22.61 -18.26 15.81
C LYS A 75 -21.67 -17.54 16.77
N GLY A 76 -22.17 -16.42 17.34
CA GLY A 76 -21.40 -15.60 18.29
C GLY A 76 -20.42 -14.62 17.67
N GLU A 77 -20.39 -14.49 16.32
CA GLU A 77 -19.65 -13.44 15.63
C GLU A 77 -20.64 -12.35 15.17
N GLU A 78 -20.31 -11.11 15.42
CA GLU A 78 -21.04 -9.94 14.92
C GLU A 78 -20.43 -9.47 13.59
N PRO A 79 -21.23 -8.83 12.71
CA PRO A 79 -20.73 -8.14 11.54
C PRO A 79 -19.65 -7.12 11.93
N PHE A 80 -18.64 -6.93 11.06
CA PHE A 80 -17.56 -5.99 11.37
C PHE A 80 -18.00 -4.51 11.33
N VAL A 81 -19.14 -4.22 10.72
CA VAL A 81 -19.82 -2.92 10.69
C VAL A 81 -21.32 -3.19 10.76
N GLU A 82 -22.03 -2.42 11.59
CA GLU A 82 -23.47 -2.43 11.66
C GLU A 82 -24.08 -1.74 10.45
N ASP A 83 -25.16 -2.27 9.93
CA ASP A 83 -25.94 -1.68 8.85
C ASP A 83 -27.38 -1.41 9.29
N GLU A 84 -28.03 -0.45 8.67
CA GLU A 84 -29.44 -0.15 8.81
C GLU A 84 -30.10 -0.37 7.43
N ASP A 85 -30.84 -1.49 7.31
CA ASP A 85 -31.49 -1.91 6.04
C ASP A 85 -30.51 -1.95 4.83
N GLY A 86 -29.30 -2.47 5.05
CA GLY A 86 -28.23 -2.57 4.03
C GLY A 86 -27.42 -1.28 3.82
N VAL A 87 -27.79 -0.19 4.52
CA VAL A 87 -27.07 1.09 4.47
C VAL A 87 -26.06 1.17 5.61
N ILE A 88 -24.80 1.36 5.28
CA ILE A 88 -23.73 1.53 6.25
C ILE A 88 -23.32 3.00 6.25
N ALA A 89 -23.50 3.66 7.38
CA ALA A 89 -23.18 5.07 7.53
C ALA A 89 -21.65 5.32 7.56
N GLY A 90 -21.23 6.43 6.97
CA GLY A 90 -19.83 6.86 6.98
C GLY A 90 -19.02 6.38 5.78
N GLU A 91 -17.74 6.68 5.85
CA GLU A 91 -16.75 6.30 4.83
C GLU A 91 -15.67 5.43 5.47
N PHE A 92 -15.14 4.51 4.70
CA PHE A 92 -14.17 3.53 5.18
C PHE A 92 -12.95 3.47 4.26
N ALA A 93 -11.84 3.10 4.85
CA ALA A 93 -10.65 2.70 4.14
C ALA A 93 -10.49 1.18 4.24
N PHE A 94 -9.99 0.56 3.17
CA PHE A 94 -9.71 -0.87 3.11
C PHE A 94 -8.29 -1.11 2.63
N ARG A 95 -7.64 -2.11 3.21
CA ARG A 95 -6.39 -2.64 2.69
C ARG A 95 -6.44 -4.15 2.64
N LEU A 96 -5.93 -4.70 1.56
CA LEU A 96 -5.84 -6.14 1.34
C LEU A 96 -4.36 -6.55 1.35
N THR A 97 -4.07 -7.57 2.15
CA THR A 97 -2.79 -8.28 2.13
C THR A 97 -3.03 -9.66 1.55
N PRO A 98 -2.31 -10.09 0.49
CA PRO A 98 -2.36 -11.47 0.00
C PRO A 98 -1.92 -12.47 1.07
N GLU A 99 -2.15 -13.77 0.84
CA GLU A 99 -1.67 -14.84 1.72
C GLU A 99 -0.15 -14.79 1.90
N ASP A 100 0.58 -14.61 0.80
CA ASP A 100 2.01 -14.24 0.86
C ASP A 100 2.12 -12.76 1.22
N GLU A 101 2.44 -12.46 2.48
CA GLU A 101 2.59 -11.09 2.98
C GLU A 101 3.68 -10.27 2.26
N GLY A 102 4.60 -10.92 1.54
CA GLY A 102 5.56 -10.28 0.62
C GLY A 102 4.94 -9.87 -0.71
N GLY A 103 3.75 -10.37 -1.03
CA GLY A 103 3.01 -10.04 -2.23
C GLY A 103 2.43 -8.62 -2.20
N LYS A 104 2.12 -8.10 -3.39
CA LYS A 104 1.47 -6.80 -3.54
C LYS A 104 -0.04 -6.94 -3.39
N GLY A 105 -0.59 -6.30 -2.38
CA GLY A 105 -2.02 -6.03 -2.23
C GLY A 105 -2.35 -4.61 -2.68
N PHE A 106 -3.48 -4.09 -2.17
CA PHE A 106 -3.94 -2.73 -2.47
C PHE A 106 -4.49 -2.02 -1.23
N LEU A 107 -4.55 -0.71 -1.32
CA LEU A 107 -5.14 0.21 -0.35
C LEU A 107 -6.17 1.08 -1.04
N ILE A 108 -7.36 1.15 -0.46
CA ILE A 108 -8.44 2.08 -0.77
C ILE A 108 -8.57 3.01 0.43
N GLU A 109 -8.21 4.28 0.28
CA GLU A 109 -8.23 5.22 1.42
C GLU A 109 -9.62 5.77 1.71
N ARG A 110 -10.53 5.70 0.73
CA ARG A 110 -11.89 6.23 0.86
C ARG A 110 -12.87 5.38 0.06
N ALA A 111 -13.89 4.86 0.70
CA ALA A 111 -14.98 4.13 0.07
C ALA A 111 -16.27 4.29 0.86
N THR A 112 -17.41 4.23 0.16
CA THR A 112 -18.71 3.95 0.79
C THR A 112 -18.92 2.44 0.79
N LEU A 113 -19.58 1.93 1.83
CA LEU A 113 -19.83 0.50 2.01
C LEU A 113 -21.34 0.24 2.05
N ARG A 114 -21.77 -0.84 1.42
CA ARG A 114 -23.10 -1.41 1.55
C ARG A 114 -23.00 -2.89 1.86
N CYS A 115 -24.05 -3.43 2.49
CA CYS A 115 -24.17 -4.84 2.82
C CYS A 115 -25.48 -5.40 2.27
N GLU A 116 -25.44 -6.58 1.68
CA GLU A 116 -26.61 -7.32 1.23
C GLU A 116 -26.61 -8.66 1.97
N GLN A 117 -27.70 -8.95 2.70
CA GLN A 117 -27.84 -10.20 3.45
C GLN A 117 -28.65 -11.21 2.64
N THR A 118 -28.14 -12.43 2.58
CA THR A 118 -28.87 -13.57 1.98
C THR A 118 -28.87 -14.75 2.95
N TYR A 119 -29.89 -15.61 2.83
CA TYR A 119 -29.98 -16.87 3.58
C TYR A 119 -30.23 -18.02 2.61
N SER A 120 -29.50 -19.10 2.81
CA SER A 120 -29.80 -20.39 2.19
C SER A 120 -29.62 -21.52 3.18
N SER A 121 -30.38 -22.63 3.01
CA SER A 121 -30.25 -23.83 3.87
C SER A 121 -28.88 -24.52 3.69
N ALA A 122 -28.19 -24.28 2.57
CA ALA A 122 -26.90 -24.87 2.28
C ALA A 122 -25.73 -24.08 2.90
N GLU A 123 -25.85 -22.75 2.98
CA GLU A 123 -24.73 -21.86 3.38
C GLU A 123 -25.02 -21.05 4.66
N GLY A 124 -26.29 -21.05 5.13
CA GLY A 124 -26.71 -20.21 6.24
C GLY A 124 -26.86 -18.75 5.82
N ILE A 125 -26.52 -17.83 6.73
CA ILE A 125 -26.54 -16.39 6.47
C ILE A 125 -25.21 -15.97 5.88
N LEU A 126 -25.27 -15.28 4.74
CA LEU A 126 -24.14 -14.69 4.03
C LEU A 126 -24.33 -13.18 3.92
N LEU A 127 -23.30 -12.44 4.23
CA LEU A 127 -23.22 -10.99 4.09
C LEU A 127 -22.32 -10.66 2.91
N HIS A 128 -22.88 -10.07 1.88
CA HIS A 128 -22.17 -9.57 0.71
C HIS A 128 -21.88 -8.09 0.88
N TYR A 129 -20.58 -7.76 1.01
CA TYR A 129 -20.10 -6.39 1.17
C TYR A 129 -19.60 -5.83 -0.15
N VAL A 130 -20.06 -4.61 -0.46
CA VAL A 130 -19.66 -3.87 -1.66
C VAL A 130 -19.12 -2.50 -1.27
N ALA A 131 -17.81 -2.32 -1.38
CA ALA A 131 -17.14 -1.06 -1.14
C ALA A 131 -16.89 -0.33 -2.46
N LYS A 132 -17.60 0.79 -2.69
CA LYS A 132 -17.37 1.66 -3.85
C LYS A 132 -16.27 2.66 -3.52
N ALA A 133 -15.14 2.54 -4.20
CA ALA A 133 -14.00 3.41 -3.97
C ALA A 133 -14.28 4.85 -4.45
N LEU A 134 -13.97 5.81 -3.61
CA LEU A 134 -14.11 7.23 -3.85
C LEU A 134 -12.72 7.88 -4.02
N LYS A 135 -12.69 9.11 -4.54
CA LYS A 135 -11.44 9.88 -4.63
C LYS A 135 -10.92 10.17 -3.22
N PRO A 136 -9.69 9.76 -2.87
CA PRO A 136 -9.07 10.08 -1.59
C PRO A 136 -8.67 11.55 -1.51
N ALA A 137 -8.24 12.03 -0.32
CA ALA A 137 -7.71 13.37 -0.15
C ALA A 137 -6.51 13.64 -1.07
N THR A 138 -5.63 12.65 -1.23
CA THR A 138 -4.43 12.76 -2.06
C THR A 138 -4.16 11.48 -2.87
N GLY A 139 -3.63 11.65 -4.09
CA GLY A 139 -3.13 10.55 -4.89
C GLY A 139 -4.19 9.77 -5.66
N LYS A 140 -3.93 8.49 -5.89
CA LYS A 140 -4.76 7.58 -6.69
C LYS A 140 -5.84 6.93 -5.84
N THR A 141 -6.98 6.59 -6.47
CA THR A 141 -8.10 5.88 -5.82
C THR A 141 -7.68 4.51 -5.30
N ILE A 142 -6.91 3.76 -6.07
CA ILE A 142 -6.29 2.50 -5.65
C ILE A 142 -4.79 2.72 -5.57
N LYS A 143 -4.21 2.40 -4.41
CA LYS A 143 -2.78 2.46 -4.16
C LYS A 143 -2.22 1.05 -3.96
N PRO A 144 -1.00 0.74 -4.42
CA PRO A 144 -0.35 -0.51 -4.04
C PRO A 144 -0.13 -0.53 -2.53
N TYR A 145 -0.36 -1.67 -1.91
CA TYR A 145 -0.14 -1.90 -0.49
C TYR A 145 0.68 -3.17 -0.29
N GLN A 146 1.61 -3.12 0.64
CA GLN A 146 2.42 -4.26 1.06
C GLN A 146 2.62 -4.18 2.57
N LYS A 147 2.14 -5.19 3.29
CA LYS A 147 2.11 -5.20 4.76
C LYS A 147 3.50 -5.13 5.39
N ASN A 148 4.49 -5.71 4.72
CA ASN A 148 5.87 -5.79 5.20
C ASN A 148 6.81 -4.82 4.46
N ALA A 149 6.31 -3.68 3.96
CA ALA A 149 7.16 -2.66 3.38
C ALA A 149 8.20 -2.19 4.41
N ILE A 150 9.46 -2.06 3.99
CA ILE A 150 10.47 -1.40 4.82
C ILE A 150 10.15 0.09 4.82
N THR A 151 9.85 0.63 5.99
CA THR A 151 9.71 2.07 6.19
C THR A 151 10.96 2.60 6.89
N LEU A 152 11.56 3.64 6.35
CA LEU A 152 12.76 4.28 6.89
C LEU A 152 12.40 5.58 7.61
N SER A 153 13.14 5.92 8.67
CA SER A 153 13.01 7.20 9.37
C SER A 153 13.40 8.41 8.51
N GLY A 154 14.08 8.17 7.39
CA GLY A 154 14.45 9.15 6.38
C GLY A 154 15.06 8.46 5.16
N ASP A 155 14.94 9.08 4.01
CA ASP A 155 15.43 8.58 2.72
C ASP A 155 16.66 9.35 2.19
N LYS A 156 17.11 10.40 2.93
CA LYS A 156 18.25 11.25 2.57
C LYS A 156 19.13 11.57 3.76
N LEU A 157 20.44 11.51 3.51
CA LEU A 157 21.45 11.93 4.48
C LEU A 157 22.41 12.91 3.82
N TYR A 158 22.77 13.96 4.56
CA TYR A 158 23.71 15.00 4.12
C TYR A 158 24.92 15.00 5.04
N PHE A 159 26.13 15.03 4.44
CA PHE A 159 27.40 15.08 5.14
C PHE A 159 28.23 16.27 4.66
N GLY A 160 29.08 16.79 5.56
CA GLY A 160 30.10 17.78 5.21
C GLY A 160 31.30 17.15 4.53
N ALA A 161 32.29 17.98 4.16
CA ALA A 161 33.51 17.54 3.50
C ALA A 161 34.36 16.55 4.31
N ALA A 162 34.43 16.74 5.62
CA ALA A 162 35.24 15.90 6.50
C ALA A 162 34.68 14.46 6.57
N ALA A 163 35.60 13.51 6.88
CA ALA A 163 35.15 12.15 7.21
C ALA A 163 34.23 12.13 8.43
N ASP A 164 33.14 11.40 8.35
CA ASP A 164 32.28 11.13 9.50
C ASP A 164 32.43 9.66 9.93
N ASN A 165 33.31 9.43 10.91
CA ASN A 165 33.57 8.11 11.49
C ASN A 165 32.58 7.72 12.58
N THR A 166 31.81 8.67 13.10
CA THR A 166 30.70 8.41 14.03
C THR A 166 29.51 7.82 13.28
N GLY A 167 29.17 8.44 12.17
CA GLY A 167 28.09 8.04 11.28
C GLY A 167 26.73 8.61 11.68
N LYS A 168 25.84 8.66 10.71
CA LYS A 168 24.42 9.00 10.88
C LYS A 168 23.57 7.75 10.84
N THR A 169 22.49 7.71 11.62
CA THR A 169 21.64 6.54 11.74
C THR A 169 20.33 6.72 10.99
N ILE A 170 19.86 5.63 10.38
CA ILE A 170 18.52 5.46 9.83
C ILE A 170 17.88 4.28 10.55
N THR A 171 16.72 4.50 11.14
CA THR A 171 15.92 3.44 11.73
C THR A 171 14.94 2.91 10.69
N ALA A 172 14.88 1.59 10.54
CA ALA A 172 13.94 0.91 9.66
C ALA A 172 12.85 0.22 10.47
N THR A 173 11.60 0.38 10.04
CA THR A 173 10.51 -0.46 10.50
C THR A 173 10.35 -1.62 9.50
N SER A 174 10.64 -2.84 9.95
CA SER A 174 10.61 -4.07 9.15
C SER A 174 10.28 -5.24 10.07
N ARG A 175 9.85 -6.39 9.52
CA ARG A 175 9.60 -7.60 10.31
C ARG A 175 10.90 -8.24 10.79
N GLY A 176 11.81 -8.53 9.88
CA GLY A 176 13.13 -9.11 10.16
C GLY A 176 14.20 -8.07 10.46
N ASN A 177 15.41 -8.52 10.86
CA ASN A 177 16.57 -7.66 10.96
C ASN A 177 16.96 -7.15 9.58
N ILE A 178 17.50 -5.93 9.54
CA ILE A 178 17.93 -5.33 8.28
C ILE A 178 19.32 -5.78 7.87
N ALA A 179 19.54 -5.80 6.57
CA ALA A 179 20.86 -5.85 5.95
C ALA A 179 21.09 -4.56 5.16
N VAL A 180 22.34 -4.14 5.01
CA VAL A 180 22.70 -2.94 4.27
C VAL A 180 23.73 -3.26 3.19
N SER A 181 23.65 -2.55 2.07
CA SER A 181 24.65 -2.59 1.00
C SER A 181 24.89 -1.20 0.41
N THR A 182 26.10 -0.97 -0.07
CA THR A 182 26.54 0.32 -0.65
C THR A 182 27.02 0.13 -2.09
N PRO A 183 26.09 -0.14 -3.04
CA PRO A 183 26.47 -0.40 -4.40
C PRO A 183 27.16 0.83 -5.04
N ASN A 184 28.33 0.62 -5.64
CA ASN A 184 29.10 1.64 -6.38
C ASN A 184 29.46 2.90 -5.55
N SER A 185 29.74 2.74 -4.26
CA SER A 185 30.02 3.89 -3.36
C SER A 185 31.13 3.54 -2.38
N ASP A 186 32.38 3.47 -2.84
CA ASP A 186 33.56 3.09 -2.04
C ASP A 186 33.84 4.05 -0.86
N TRP A 187 33.29 5.26 -0.90
CA TRP A 187 33.43 6.28 0.13
C TRP A 187 32.35 6.22 1.21
N ILE A 188 31.36 5.33 1.08
CA ILE A 188 30.31 5.09 2.06
C ILE A 188 30.54 3.74 2.71
N THR A 189 30.51 3.70 4.03
CA THR A 189 30.48 2.47 4.81
C THR A 189 29.16 2.41 5.57
N ALA A 190 28.40 1.35 5.41
CA ALA A 190 27.15 1.13 6.13
C ALA A 190 27.20 -0.16 6.94
N THR A 191 26.71 -0.11 8.17
CA THR A 191 26.59 -1.27 9.06
C THR A 191 25.17 -1.35 9.59
N ALA A 192 24.65 -2.58 9.74
CA ALA A 192 23.31 -2.83 10.28
C ALA A 192 23.41 -3.44 11.69
N ASN A 193 22.59 -2.95 12.59
CA ASN A 193 22.36 -3.55 13.90
C ASN A 193 20.86 -3.61 14.17
N ALA A 194 20.29 -4.80 14.16
CA ALA A 194 18.86 -5.07 14.28
C ALA A 194 18.02 -4.25 13.27
N LYS A 195 17.48 -3.11 13.68
CA LYS A 195 16.63 -2.20 12.88
C LYS A 195 17.31 -0.88 12.56
N VAL A 196 18.56 -0.70 12.93
CA VAL A 196 19.30 0.55 12.76
C VAL A 196 20.43 0.37 11.78
N ALA A 197 20.45 1.17 10.73
CA ALA A 197 21.58 1.32 9.81
C ALA A 197 22.43 2.51 10.24
N THR A 198 23.73 2.31 10.43
CA THR A 198 24.70 3.37 10.69
C THR A 198 25.53 3.59 9.42
N ILE A 199 25.49 4.81 8.90
CA ILE A 199 26.12 5.20 7.63
C ILE A 199 27.21 6.21 7.90
N LYS A 200 28.44 5.88 7.48
CA LYS A 200 29.67 6.66 7.63
C LYS A 200 30.20 7.04 6.27
N VAL A 201 30.95 8.12 6.19
CA VAL A 201 31.55 8.58 4.93
C VAL A 201 33.02 8.91 5.12
N ALA A 202 33.82 8.59 4.12
CA ALA A 202 35.21 9.07 4.02
C ALA A 202 35.24 10.57 3.65
N ALA A 203 36.37 11.25 3.91
CA ALA A 203 36.53 12.65 3.52
C ALA A 203 36.32 12.86 2.01
N ASN A 204 35.65 13.94 1.66
CA ASN A 204 35.45 14.34 0.27
C ASN A 204 36.56 15.31 -0.13
N THR A 205 37.58 14.78 -0.80
CA THR A 205 38.73 15.54 -1.31
C THR A 205 38.62 15.93 -2.79
N THR A 206 37.42 15.67 -3.39
CA THR A 206 37.22 15.87 -4.84
C THR A 206 36.93 17.33 -5.22
N GLY A 207 36.60 18.18 -4.25
CA GLY A 207 36.15 19.56 -4.50
C GLY A 207 34.76 19.65 -5.17
N LYS A 208 34.02 18.53 -5.28
CA LYS A 208 32.68 18.47 -5.90
C LYS A 208 31.70 17.74 -4.98
N VAL A 209 30.42 18.08 -5.07
CA VAL A 209 29.39 17.32 -4.44
C VAL A 209 29.36 15.89 -4.99
N ARG A 210 29.28 14.91 -4.12
CA ARG A 210 29.09 13.51 -4.52
C ARG A 210 27.83 12.92 -3.91
N VAL A 211 27.18 12.05 -4.66
CA VAL A 211 25.94 11.37 -4.26
C VAL A 211 26.15 9.87 -4.37
N GLY A 212 25.77 9.15 -3.34
CA GLY A 212 25.81 7.70 -3.29
C GLY A 212 24.49 7.15 -2.75
N LYS A 213 24.35 5.83 -2.78
CA LYS A 213 23.14 5.14 -2.33
C LYS A 213 23.50 4.05 -1.34
N VAL A 214 22.67 3.94 -0.31
CA VAL A 214 22.68 2.81 0.63
C VAL A 214 21.35 2.07 0.48
N THR A 215 21.42 0.79 0.15
CA THR A 215 20.24 -0.06 0.10
C THR A 215 20.07 -0.75 1.44
N ILE A 216 18.91 -0.60 2.06
CA ILE A 216 18.50 -1.25 3.30
C ILE A 216 17.47 -2.31 2.93
N SER A 217 17.71 -3.57 3.29
CA SER A 217 16.86 -4.69 2.94
C SER A 217 16.48 -5.52 4.16
N ALA A 218 15.28 -6.10 4.15
CA ALA A 218 14.80 -7.12 5.09
C ALA A 218 13.69 -7.94 4.43
N ASP A 219 13.64 -9.23 4.69
CA ASP A 219 12.57 -10.15 4.24
C ASP A 219 12.29 -10.09 2.72
N GLY A 220 13.35 -9.91 1.92
CA GLY A 220 13.23 -9.81 0.46
C GLY A 220 12.78 -8.46 -0.07
N LEU A 221 12.55 -7.49 0.80
CA LEU A 221 12.18 -6.11 0.47
C LEU A 221 13.39 -5.20 0.61
N ALA A 222 13.43 -4.11 -0.15
CA ALA A 222 14.51 -3.15 -0.09
C ALA A 222 13.98 -1.71 -0.20
N SER A 223 14.66 -0.80 0.50
CA SER A 223 14.47 0.64 0.39
C SER A 223 15.84 1.31 0.26
N VAL A 224 15.90 2.49 -0.34
CA VAL A 224 17.14 3.17 -0.67
C VAL A 224 17.24 4.49 0.09
N VAL A 225 18.40 4.75 0.68
CA VAL A 225 18.79 6.04 1.28
C VAL A 225 19.79 6.70 0.35
N GLU A 226 19.51 7.93 -0.04
CA GLU A 226 20.43 8.79 -0.79
C GLU A 226 21.39 9.49 0.17
N VAL A 227 22.66 9.40 -0.10
CA VAL A 227 23.74 10.02 0.70
C VAL A 227 24.42 11.09 -0.13
N THR A 228 24.27 12.34 0.28
CA THR A 228 24.91 13.49 -0.38
C THR A 228 26.03 14.02 0.52
N GLN A 229 27.23 14.18 -0.04
CA GLN A 229 28.36 14.81 0.64
C GLN A 229 28.85 16.02 -0.13
N ILE A 230 28.88 17.15 0.56
CA ILE A 230 29.42 18.41 0.02
C ILE A 230 30.95 18.40 0.03
N PRO A 231 31.63 19.27 -0.79
CA PRO A 231 33.08 19.42 -0.83
C PRO A 231 33.63 20.08 0.44
#